data_64152b11c7d8744e71a00a4e000c7f68
#
_entry.id   64152b11c7d8744e71a00a4e000c7f68
#
_cell.length_a   1.000
_cell.length_b   1.000
_cell.length_c   1.000
_cell.angle_alpha   90.00
_cell.angle_beta   90.00
_cell.angle_gamma   90.00
#
_symmetry.space_group_name_H-M   'P 1'
#
loop_
_entity.id
_entity.type
_entity.pdbx_description
1 polymer ?
#
loop_
_entity_poly.entity_id
_entity_poly.type
_entity_poly.pdbx_seq_one_letter_code
_entity_poly.pdbx_strand_id
1 'polypeptide(L)'
;MRLTEMELVTTANTIFKQSTLPNSELADYEKVDVPVGTEFEVIAYLEMGDYLKFTFKDGFLSGRNTWIADIEDIELVGDDGLKVIGEYKLGDKLPAKVSLTVPYLSQLDNKFQPTKTCNVTCVAMCLSYFGIRSKNPNEQLEDELFKFVESKGWNKYLHDDLRRLFIEYGVFNVFKMEATWEEVKLHLANKKPVIISGRFTPPGHIIVLRGYDEKGFWVNDPYGEFFHSGYRTDLTGENLHYSYKLLKSKSYSGSEKTWAHFPEKR
;
A
#
# COMPACT_ATOMS: atom_id res chain seq x y z
N MET A 1 -11.35 -29.68 -6.06
CA MET A 1 -10.46 -28.75 -5.33
C MET A 1 -9.08 -28.98 -5.90
N ARG A 2 -8.54 -28.09 -6.74
CA ARG A 2 -7.12 -28.16 -7.12
C ARG A 2 -6.33 -27.82 -5.87
N LEU A 3 -5.50 -28.73 -5.40
CA LEU A 3 -4.47 -28.41 -4.43
C LEU A 3 -3.50 -27.48 -5.16
N THR A 4 -3.47 -26.22 -4.81
CA THR A 4 -2.56 -25.24 -5.37
C THR A 4 -1.20 -25.53 -4.74
N GLU A 5 -0.23 -25.93 -5.56
CA GLU A 5 1.14 -26.09 -5.08
C GLU A 5 1.71 -24.69 -4.81
N MET A 6 2.29 -24.52 -3.66
CA MET A 6 2.87 -23.25 -3.22
C MET A 6 4.29 -23.50 -2.73
N GLU A 7 5.15 -22.54 -2.90
CA GLU A 7 6.51 -22.55 -2.40
C GLU A 7 6.64 -21.59 -1.23
N LEU A 8 7.08 -22.09 -0.08
CA LEU A 8 7.42 -21.31 1.09
C LEU A 8 8.93 -21.16 1.17
N VAL A 9 9.40 -19.92 1.26
CA VAL A 9 10.82 -19.59 1.42
C VAL A 9 11.02 -18.80 2.70
N THR A 10 12.00 -19.20 3.52
CA THR A 10 12.39 -18.42 4.70
C THR A 10 13.22 -17.21 4.29
N THR A 11 12.81 -16.02 4.68
CA THR A 11 13.49 -14.74 4.37
C THR A 11 14.46 -14.29 5.46
N ALA A 12 14.37 -14.94 6.64
CA ALA A 12 15.26 -14.76 7.78
C ALA A 12 15.55 -16.12 8.42
N ASN A 13 16.54 -16.20 9.33
CA ASN A 13 16.63 -17.35 10.24
C ASN A 13 15.42 -17.32 11.16
N THR A 14 14.64 -18.37 11.17
CA THR A 14 13.37 -18.42 11.90
C THR A 14 13.19 -19.73 12.66
N ILE A 15 12.16 -19.79 13.48
CA ILE A 15 11.79 -20.99 14.23
C ILE A 15 10.39 -21.45 13.81
N PHE A 16 10.31 -22.64 13.22
CA PHE A 16 9.01 -23.28 13.01
C PHE A 16 8.52 -23.90 14.32
N LYS A 17 7.26 -23.63 14.67
CA LYS A 17 6.65 -23.92 15.98
C LYS A 17 5.40 -24.79 15.85
N GLN A 18 5.01 -25.44 16.92
CA GLN A 18 3.73 -26.17 17.01
C GLN A 18 2.58 -25.34 17.60
N SER A 19 2.90 -24.18 18.18
CA SER A 19 1.92 -23.21 18.67
C SER A 19 2.44 -21.78 18.53
N THR A 20 1.59 -20.78 18.80
CA THR A 20 1.96 -19.35 18.77
C THR A 20 2.59 -18.86 20.07
N LEU A 21 2.89 -19.75 21.01
CA LEU A 21 3.57 -19.40 22.26
C LEU A 21 4.99 -18.87 22.01
N PRO A 22 5.53 -18.07 22.93
CA PRO A 22 6.93 -17.66 22.90
C PRO A 22 7.88 -18.85 22.83
N ASN A 23 8.99 -18.73 22.12
CA ASN A 23 9.98 -19.81 21.96
C ASN A 23 10.53 -20.34 23.25
N SER A 24 10.57 -19.53 24.33
CA SER A 24 11.01 -19.91 25.67
C SER A 24 10.02 -20.83 26.41
N GLU A 25 8.76 -20.86 25.99
CA GLU A 25 7.70 -21.68 26.59
C GLU A 25 7.47 -23.00 25.85
N LEU A 26 8.17 -23.21 24.72
CA LEU A 26 8.07 -24.42 23.90
C LEU A 26 9.16 -25.41 24.24
N ALA A 27 8.79 -26.70 24.34
CA ALA A 27 9.75 -27.78 24.45
C ALA A 27 10.56 -27.94 23.14
N ASP A 28 11.75 -28.49 23.19
CA ASP A 28 12.64 -28.63 22.04
C ASP A 28 12.03 -29.43 20.89
N TYR A 29 11.14 -30.39 21.17
CA TYR A 29 10.44 -31.17 20.13
C TYR A 29 9.25 -30.40 19.49
N GLU A 30 8.88 -29.25 20.03
CA GLU A 30 7.79 -28.37 19.51
C GLU A 30 8.29 -27.26 18.63
N LYS A 31 9.59 -27.14 18.44
CA LYS A 31 10.23 -26.09 17.65
C LYS A 31 11.43 -26.63 16.88
N VAL A 32 11.71 -25.98 15.75
CA VAL A 32 12.86 -26.29 14.88
C VAL A 32 13.42 -25.02 14.32
N ASP A 33 14.74 -24.83 14.44
CA ASP A 33 15.46 -23.73 13.78
C ASP A 33 15.53 -24.00 12.29
N VAL A 34 15.15 -23.01 11.49
CA VAL A 34 15.17 -23.07 10.03
C VAL A 34 16.00 -21.90 9.48
N PRO A 35 17.08 -22.18 8.76
CA PRO A 35 17.93 -21.15 8.18
C PRO A 35 17.21 -20.31 7.10
N VAL A 36 17.63 -19.07 6.93
CA VAL A 36 17.22 -18.22 5.82
C VAL A 36 17.49 -18.90 4.47
N GLY A 37 16.59 -18.74 3.50
CA GLY A 37 16.69 -19.32 2.16
C GLY A 37 16.31 -20.80 2.10
N THR A 38 15.71 -21.38 3.15
CA THR A 38 15.18 -22.75 3.07
C THR A 38 13.84 -22.75 2.36
N GLU A 39 13.66 -23.65 1.40
CA GLU A 39 12.48 -23.77 0.55
C GLU A 39 11.67 -25.01 0.90
N PHE A 40 10.36 -24.91 0.89
CA PHE A 40 9.42 -25.98 1.15
C PHE A 40 8.22 -25.93 0.20
N GLU A 41 7.81 -27.08 -0.31
CA GLU A 41 6.53 -27.21 -1.02
C GLU A 41 5.38 -27.32 0.00
N VAL A 42 4.36 -26.45 -0.15
CA VAL A 42 3.21 -26.32 0.77
C VAL A 42 1.91 -26.57 0.01
N ILE A 43 1.00 -27.33 0.63
CA ILE A 43 -0.31 -27.66 0.05
C ILE A 43 -1.48 -26.96 0.75
N ALA A 44 -1.25 -26.43 1.95
CA ALA A 44 -2.28 -25.73 2.71
C ALA A 44 -1.65 -24.69 3.65
N TYR A 45 -2.34 -23.57 3.84
CA TYR A 45 -1.95 -22.58 4.82
C TYR A 45 -3.17 -21.90 5.47
N LEU A 46 -2.93 -21.27 6.62
CA LEU A 46 -3.89 -20.46 7.36
C LEU A 46 -3.15 -19.30 8.03
N GLU A 47 -3.56 -18.07 7.71
CA GLU A 47 -3.08 -16.86 8.39
C GLU A 47 -3.71 -16.76 9.78
N MET A 48 -2.90 -16.49 10.80
CA MET A 48 -3.28 -16.44 12.21
C MET A 48 -2.67 -15.20 12.89
N GLY A 49 -3.07 -14.01 12.46
CA GLY A 49 -2.46 -12.74 12.89
C GLY A 49 -1.03 -12.60 12.36
N ASP A 50 -0.06 -12.50 13.25
CA ASP A 50 1.36 -12.37 12.89
C ASP A 50 2.01 -13.70 12.50
N TYR A 51 1.24 -14.79 12.46
CA TYR A 51 1.71 -16.15 12.19
C TYR A 51 1.06 -16.76 10.96
N LEU A 52 1.81 -17.61 10.26
CA LEU A 52 1.29 -18.52 9.24
C LEU A 52 1.40 -19.96 9.72
N LYS A 53 0.26 -20.68 9.75
CA LYS A 53 0.23 -22.14 9.86
C LYS A 53 0.21 -22.73 8.46
N PHE A 54 1.08 -23.71 8.18
CA PHE A 54 1.20 -24.33 6.87
C PHE A 54 1.47 -25.82 6.96
N THR A 55 1.17 -26.54 5.88
CA THR A 55 1.37 -27.99 5.77
C THR A 55 2.20 -28.28 4.53
N PHE A 56 3.31 -29.00 4.71
CA PHE A 56 4.16 -29.44 3.63
C PHE A 56 3.43 -30.42 2.69
N LYS A 57 3.72 -30.34 1.40
CA LYS A 57 3.24 -31.29 0.39
C LYS A 57 3.80 -32.67 0.63
N ASP A 58 5.11 -32.74 0.72
CA ASP A 58 5.89 -33.94 0.93
C ASP A 58 6.92 -33.74 2.04
N GLY A 59 7.29 -34.81 2.71
CA GLY A 59 8.31 -34.79 3.72
C GLY A 59 7.82 -34.36 5.10
N PHE A 60 8.73 -34.47 6.05
CA PHE A 60 8.52 -34.14 7.45
C PHE A 60 9.74 -33.42 8.00
N LEU A 61 9.52 -32.36 8.74
CA LEU A 61 10.55 -31.71 9.54
C LEU A 61 10.35 -32.16 10.99
N SER A 62 11.35 -32.79 11.60
CA SER A 62 11.28 -33.39 12.95
C SER A 62 10.04 -34.31 13.15
N GLY A 63 9.70 -35.09 12.10
CA GLY A 63 8.57 -36.03 12.14
C GLY A 63 7.18 -35.40 11.98
N ARG A 64 7.08 -34.12 11.62
CA ARG A 64 5.82 -33.38 11.44
C ARG A 64 5.77 -32.66 10.09
N ASN A 65 4.61 -32.59 9.49
CA ASN A 65 4.39 -31.90 8.21
C ASN A 65 3.64 -30.57 8.35
N THR A 66 3.17 -30.22 9.55
CA THR A 66 2.41 -29.01 9.80
C THR A 66 3.11 -28.17 10.86
N TRP A 67 3.36 -26.90 10.51
CA TRP A 67 4.13 -25.97 11.32
C TRP A 67 3.50 -24.58 11.33
N ILE A 68 3.99 -23.73 12.23
CA ILE A 68 3.64 -22.32 12.37
C ILE A 68 4.96 -21.53 12.31
N ALA A 69 5.00 -20.45 11.51
CA ALA A 69 6.10 -19.49 11.47
C ALA A 69 5.59 -18.05 11.61
N ASP A 70 6.49 -17.15 12.01
CA ASP A 70 6.24 -15.73 11.98
C ASP A 70 6.12 -15.27 10.51
N ILE A 71 5.07 -14.52 10.16
CA ILE A 71 4.79 -14.11 8.76
C ILE A 71 5.91 -13.23 8.19
N GLU A 72 6.55 -12.41 9.01
CA GLU A 72 7.64 -11.52 8.58
C GLU A 72 8.92 -12.26 8.16
N ASP A 73 9.08 -13.51 8.59
CA ASP A 73 10.26 -14.32 8.33
C ASP A 73 10.13 -15.22 7.10
N ILE A 74 8.98 -15.19 6.42
CA ILE A 74 8.68 -16.11 5.31
C ILE A 74 8.04 -15.39 4.12
N GLU A 75 8.23 -15.98 2.94
CA GLU A 75 7.44 -15.69 1.73
C GLU A 75 6.71 -16.97 1.30
N LEU A 76 5.46 -16.83 0.86
CA LEU A 76 4.68 -17.91 0.24
C LEU A 76 4.28 -17.48 -1.16
N VAL A 77 4.66 -18.28 -2.15
CA VAL A 77 4.43 -17.99 -3.58
C VAL A 77 3.55 -19.08 -4.16
N GLY A 78 2.52 -18.70 -4.91
CA GLY A 78 1.63 -19.62 -5.62
C GLY A 78 2.27 -20.19 -6.89
N ASP A 79 1.63 -21.20 -7.46
CA ASP A 79 2.02 -21.84 -8.73
C ASP A 79 2.01 -20.89 -9.94
N ASP A 80 1.27 -19.80 -9.84
CA ASP A 80 1.26 -18.71 -10.82
C ASP A 80 2.44 -17.72 -10.68
N GLY A 81 3.31 -17.92 -9.68
CA GLY A 81 4.45 -17.07 -9.36
C GLY A 81 4.07 -15.74 -8.68
N LEU A 82 2.84 -15.62 -8.15
CA LEU A 82 2.43 -14.47 -7.36
C LEU A 82 2.60 -14.74 -5.87
N LYS A 83 3.03 -13.72 -5.11
CA LYS A 83 3.16 -13.83 -3.65
C LYS A 83 1.79 -13.87 -3.00
N VAL A 84 1.60 -14.89 -2.19
CA VAL A 84 0.46 -15.06 -1.29
C VAL A 84 0.78 -14.38 0.05
N ILE A 85 2.00 -14.62 0.55
CA ILE A 85 2.56 -14.00 1.75
C ILE A 85 3.91 -13.37 1.39
N GLY A 86 4.21 -12.23 1.99
CA GLY A 86 5.44 -11.47 1.74
C GLY A 86 5.22 -10.25 0.85
N GLU A 87 6.19 -9.36 0.85
CA GLU A 87 6.15 -8.15 0.02
C GLU A 87 6.78 -8.40 -1.35
N TYR A 88 6.13 -7.86 -2.40
CA TYR A 88 6.74 -7.80 -3.73
C TYR A 88 7.97 -6.88 -3.72
N LYS A 89 9.01 -7.28 -4.46
CA LYS A 89 10.24 -6.51 -4.66
C LYS A 89 10.37 -6.09 -6.13
N LEU A 90 11.24 -5.16 -6.41
CA LEU A 90 11.51 -4.74 -7.79
C LEU A 90 12.04 -5.93 -8.60
N GLY A 91 11.42 -6.20 -9.75
CA GLY A 91 11.71 -7.35 -10.59
C GLY A 91 10.79 -8.56 -10.37
N ASP A 92 10.01 -8.60 -9.30
CA ASP A 92 9.01 -9.65 -9.10
C ASP A 92 7.87 -9.53 -10.12
N LYS A 93 7.25 -10.68 -10.42
CA LYS A 93 6.00 -10.68 -11.19
C LYS A 93 4.87 -10.11 -10.35
N LEU A 94 4.33 -8.98 -10.78
CA LEU A 94 3.23 -8.32 -10.08
C LEU A 94 1.87 -8.87 -10.53
N PRO A 95 0.83 -8.82 -9.66
CA PRO A 95 -0.54 -9.13 -10.05
C PRO A 95 -0.99 -8.30 -11.25
N ALA A 96 -1.75 -8.88 -12.17
CA ALA A 96 -2.30 -8.16 -13.32
C ALA A 96 -3.29 -7.05 -12.92
N LYS A 97 -3.91 -7.19 -11.75
CA LYS A 97 -4.89 -6.25 -11.19
C LYS A 97 -4.71 -6.13 -9.68
N VAL A 98 -4.76 -4.90 -9.20
CA VAL A 98 -4.78 -4.53 -7.77
C VAL A 98 -5.92 -3.54 -7.53
N SER A 99 -6.63 -3.67 -6.42
CA SER A 99 -7.66 -2.71 -6.00
C SER A 99 -7.70 -2.62 -4.49
N LEU A 100 -7.34 -1.46 -3.95
CA LEU A 100 -7.37 -1.15 -2.52
C LEU A 100 -8.66 -0.42 -2.16
N THR A 101 -9.19 -0.66 -0.97
CA THR A 101 -10.34 0.07 -0.44
C THR A 101 -9.87 1.33 0.29
N VAL A 102 -9.39 2.32 -0.47
CA VAL A 102 -8.99 3.63 0.07
C VAL A 102 -10.26 4.48 0.25
N PRO A 103 -10.56 4.99 1.46
CA PRO A 103 -11.69 5.89 1.66
C PRO A 103 -11.59 7.12 0.75
N TYR A 104 -12.69 7.48 0.12
CA TYR A 104 -12.76 8.70 -0.68
C TYR A 104 -13.12 9.90 0.21
N LEU A 105 -12.42 11.01 0.00
CA LEU A 105 -12.71 12.31 0.60
C LEU A 105 -12.69 13.36 -0.51
N SER A 106 -13.67 14.26 -0.50
CA SER A 106 -13.74 15.38 -1.45
C SER A 106 -13.08 16.61 -0.84
N GLN A 107 -12.25 17.31 -1.61
CA GLN A 107 -11.75 18.61 -1.14
C GLN A 107 -12.82 19.70 -1.17
N LEU A 108 -13.91 19.49 -1.91
CA LEU A 108 -14.93 20.51 -2.15
C LEU A 108 -15.84 20.76 -0.95
N ASP A 109 -15.92 19.82 -0.02
CA ASP A 109 -16.65 19.96 1.25
C ASP A 109 -15.74 20.35 2.43
N ASN A 110 -14.44 20.57 2.18
CA ASN A 110 -13.51 21.07 3.18
C ASN A 110 -13.92 22.47 3.67
N LYS A 111 -13.87 22.67 4.96
CA LYS A 111 -14.18 23.96 5.60
C LYS A 111 -13.21 25.07 5.20
N PHE A 112 -11.94 24.69 4.94
CA PHE A 112 -10.87 25.63 4.62
C PHE A 112 -10.41 25.46 3.19
N GLN A 113 -10.45 26.52 2.40
CA GLN A 113 -9.90 26.60 1.03
C GLN A 113 -10.29 25.39 0.14
N PRO A 114 -11.57 25.04 -0.03
CA PRO A 114 -12.01 23.80 -0.69
C PRO A 114 -11.47 23.62 -2.13
N THR A 115 -11.14 24.70 -2.84
CA THR A 115 -10.55 24.63 -4.19
C THR A 115 -9.02 24.54 -4.20
N LYS A 116 -8.36 24.48 -3.04
CA LYS A 116 -6.89 24.56 -2.88
C LYS A 116 -6.33 23.54 -1.88
N THR A 117 -7.07 22.50 -1.55
CA THR A 117 -6.71 21.52 -0.50
C THR A 117 -6.59 20.09 -0.99
N CYS A 118 -6.43 19.87 -2.29
CA CYS A 118 -6.20 18.54 -2.87
C CYS A 118 -5.08 17.76 -2.14
N ASN A 119 -4.02 18.46 -1.73
CA ASN A 119 -2.87 17.89 -1.05
C ASN A 119 -3.21 17.30 0.32
N VAL A 120 -3.77 18.08 1.25
CA VAL A 120 -4.14 17.58 2.58
C VAL A 120 -5.28 16.56 2.49
N THR A 121 -6.20 16.69 1.52
CA THR A 121 -7.27 15.70 1.29
C THR A 121 -6.70 14.37 0.80
N CYS A 122 -5.73 14.36 -0.11
CA CYS A 122 -5.04 13.12 -0.53
C CYS A 122 -4.27 12.47 0.64
N VAL A 123 -3.59 13.28 1.47
CA VAL A 123 -2.95 12.78 2.70
C VAL A 123 -3.98 12.15 3.62
N ALA A 124 -5.12 12.83 3.85
CA ALA A 124 -6.20 12.32 4.71
C ALA A 124 -6.77 10.99 4.19
N MET A 125 -6.98 10.83 2.88
CA MET A 125 -7.42 9.55 2.28
C MET A 125 -6.44 8.41 2.60
N CYS A 126 -5.12 8.64 2.43
CA CYS A 126 -4.11 7.64 2.74
C CYS A 126 -4.00 7.35 4.25
N LEU A 127 -4.05 8.36 5.10
CA LEU A 127 -4.07 8.18 6.56
C LEU A 127 -5.31 7.39 7.00
N SER A 128 -6.47 7.70 6.43
CA SER A 128 -7.72 6.98 6.69
C SER A 128 -7.66 5.52 6.27
N TYR A 129 -6.97 5.21 5.17
CA TYR A 129 -6.71 3.83 4.75
C TYR A 129 -5.90 3.06 5.80
N PHE A 130 -4.92 3.69 6.42
CA PHE A 130 -4.13 3.11 7.52
C PHE A 130 -4.84 3.13 8.89
N GLY A 131 -6.12 3.49 8.92
CA GLY A 131 -6.93 3.47 10.15
C GLY A 131 -6.82 4.72 11.01
N ILE A 132 -6.14 5.76 10.54
CA ILE A 132 -6.02 7.04 11.26
C ILE A 132 -7.29 7.86 11.02
N ARG A 133 -7.79 8.48 12.08
CA ARG A 133 -8.98 9.31 12.09
C ARG A 133 -8.68 10.67 12.71
N SER A 134 -9.55 11.66 12.48
CA SER A 134 -9.45 12.94 13.17
C SER A 134 -9.47 12.75 14.69
N LYS A 135 -8.66 13.51 15.40
CA LYS A 135 -8.63 13.55 16.88
C LYS A 135 -9.93 14.11 17.45
N ASN A 136 -10.59 14.97 16.68
CA ASN A 136 -11.92 15.49 17.00
C ASN A 136 -12.98 14.76 16.14
N PRO A 137 -13.88 13.95 16.72
CA PRO A 137 -14.87 13.19 15.95
C PRO A 137 -15.89 14.07 15.20
N ASN A 138 -15.96 15.36 15.53
CA ASN A 138 -16.85 16.32 14.87
C ASN A 138 -16.13 17.12 13.76
N GLU A 139 -14.93 16.73 13.38
CA GLU A 139 -14.12 17.41 12.37
C GLU A 139 -13.63 16.40 11.31
N GLN A 140 -13.65 16.82 10.05
CA GLN A 140 -13.03 16.05 8.98
C GLN A 140 -11.51 15.99 9.17
N LEU A 141 -10.89 14.85 8.83
CA LEU A 141 -9.44 14.68 9.00
C LEU A 141 -8.65 15.68 8.15
N GLU A 142 -9.07 15.96 6.93
CA GLU A 142 -8.45 16.93 6.02
C GLU A 142 -8.47 18.36 6.55
N ASP A 143 -9.53 18.75 7.28
CA ASP A 143 -9.61 20.05 7.96
C ASP A 143 -8.68 20.12 9.18
N GLU A 144 -8.57 19.02 9.94
CA GLU A 144 -7.57 18.90 11.01
C GLU A 144 -6.15 19.03 10.45
N LEU A 145 -5.84 18.30 9.35
CA LEU A 145 -4.54 18.36 8.70
C LEU A 145 -4.22 19.76 8.17
N PHE A 146 -5.21 20.44 7.59
CA PHE A 146 -5.04 21.83 7.15
C PHE A 146 -4.62 22.75 8.31
N LYS A 147 -5.37 22.72 9.42
CA LYS A 147 -5.03 23.51 10.61
C LYS A 147 -3.67 23.14 11.20
N PHE A 148 -3.32 21.86 11.17
CA PHE A 148 -2.03 21.40 11.65
C PHE A 148 -0.89 21.99 10.82
N VAL A 149 -0.97 21.94 9.49
CA VAL A 149 0.02 22.54 8.55
C VAL A 149 0.16 24.03 8.81
N GLU A 150 -0.95 24.77 8.93
CA GLU A 150 -0.96 26.21 9.24
C GLU A 150 -0.30 26.48 10.60
N SER A 151 -0.61 25.70 11.64
CA SER A 151 -0.06 25.88 12.99
C SER A 151 1.45 25.68 13.08
N LYS A 152 2.02 24.88 12.17
CA LYS A 152 3.47 24.63 12.06
C LYS A 152 4.17 25.66 11.17
N GLY A 153 3.43 26.55 10.53
CA GLY A 153 3.98 27.46 9.50
C GLY A 153 4.48 26.71 8.26
N TRP A 154 3.96 25.52 7.99
CA TRP A 154 4.31 24.72 6.82
C TRP A 154 3.49 25.13 5.61
N ASN A 155 3.99 24.73 4.44
CA ASN A 155 3.33 25.02 3.17
C ASN A 155 2.80 23.71 2.56
N LYS A 156 1.47 23.54 2.54
CA LYS A 156 0.80 22.36 1.96
C LYS A 156 1.13 22.09 0.49
N TYR A 157 1.70 23.04 -0.23
CA TYR A 157 2.13 22.87 -1.62
C TYR A 157 3.55 22.29 -1.75
N LEU A 158 4.33 22.24 -0.66
CA LEU A 158 5.66 21.66 -0.64
C LEU A 158 5.56 20.16 -0.30
N HIS A 159 6.05 19.32 -1.20
CA HIS A 159 6.04 17.87 -1.01
C HIS A 159 6.80 17.41 0.23
N ASP A 160 7.84 18.15 0.64
CA ASP A 160 8.60 17.87 1.86
C ASP A 160 7.76 18.09 3.12
N ASP A 161 6.93 19.14 3.13
CA ASP A 161 6.01 19.39 4.25
C ASP A 161 4.86 18.37 4.27
N LEU A 162 4.37 17.91 3.10
CA LEU A 162 3.43 16.79 3.04
C LEU A 162 4.07 15.48 3.55
N ARG A 163 5.33 15.23 3.24
CA ARG A 163 6.07 14.10 3.78
C ARG A 163 6.16 14.15 5.31
N ARG A 164 6.48 15.33 5.87
CA ARG A 164 6.51 15.55 7.33
C ARG A 164 5.13 15.34 7.93
N LEU A 165 4.07 15.79 7.26
CA LEU A 165 2.69 15.64 7.73
C LEU A 165 2.33 14.17 7.93
N PHE A 166 2.69 13.28 7.01
CA PHE A 166 2.52 11.84 7.18
C PHE A 166 3.23 11.32 8.43
N ILE A 167 4.49 11.72 8.64
CA ILE A 167 5.32 11.29 9.78
C ILE A 167 4.71 11.73 11.12
N GLU A 168 4.18 12.95 11.21
CA GLU A 168 3.51 13.46 12.41
C GLU A 168 2.24 12.67 12.78
N TYR A 169 1.62 12.04 11.79
CA TYR A 169 0.49 11.14 11.98
C TYR A 169 0.88 9.66 12.02
N GLY A 170 2.16 9.34 12.22
CA GLY A 170 2.64 7.97 12.45
C GLY A 170 2.72 7.11 11.19
N VAL A 171 2.76 7.71 10.01
CA VAL A 171 2.94 7.03 8.73
C VAL A 171 4.26 7.45 8.11
N PHE A 172 5.14 6.48 7.84
CA PHE A 172 6.35 6.75 7.08
C PHE A 172 6.00 7.11 5.64
N ASN A 173 6.73 8.05 5.03
CA ASN A 173 6.47 8.44 3.65
C ASN A 173 7.75 8.84 2.94
N VAL A 174 7.93 8.33 1.73
CA VAL A 174 9.00 8.72 0.81
C VAL A 174 8.40 9.52 -0.33
N PHE A 175 8.96 10.69 -0.63
CA PHE A 175 8.63 11.45 -1.84
C PHE A 175 9.73 11.29 -2.88
N LYS A 176 9.36 11.00 -4.14
CA LYS A 176 10.25 10.92 -5.28
C LYS A 176 9.72 11.77 -6.44
N MET A 177 10.58 12.63 -7.01
CA MET A 177 10.25 13.40 -8.23
C MET A 177 10.41 12.57 -9.51
N GLU A 178 11.08 11.44 -9.43
CA GLU A 178 11.37 10.56 -10.57
C GLU A 178 10.99 9.10 -10.28
N ALA A 179 9.86 8.91 -9.59
CA ALA A 179 9.33 7.57 -9.37
C ALA A 179 8.92 6.93 -10.71
N THR A 180 9.33 5.69 -10.94
CA THR A 180 8.88 4.90 -12.10
C THR A 180 7.45 4.40 -11.90
N TRP A 181 6.74 4.14 -12.99
CA TRP A 181 5.41 3.52 -12.92
C TRP A 181 5.45 2.08 -12.38
N GLU A 182 6.60 1.42 -12.48
CA GLU A 182 6.83 0.10 -11.88
C GLU A 182 6.90 0.22 -10.35
N GLU A 183 7.63 1.19 -9.80
CA GLU A 183 7.65 1.45 -8.36
C GLU A 183 6.25 1.80 -7.82
N VAL A 184 5.45 2.55 -8.59
CA VAL A 184 4.06 2.85 -8.24
C VAL A 184 3.22 1.57 -8.18
N LYS A 185 3.30 0.71 -9.20
CA LYS A 185 2.59 -0.58 -9.21
C LYS A 185 3.05 -1.50 -8.09
N LEU A 186 4.35 -1.55 -7.83
CA LEU A 186 4.93 -2.34 -6.76
C LEU A 186 4.37 -1.95 -5.39
N HIS A 187 4.30 -0.65 -5.10
CA HIS A 187 3.75 -0.16 -3.84
C HIS A 187 2.26 -0.51 -3.67
N LEU A 188 1.48 -0.38 -4.76
CA LEU A 188 0.07 -0.79 -4.78
C LEU A 188 -0.10 -2.32 -4.63
N ALA A 189 0.79 -3.13 -5.24
CA ALA A 189 0.78 -4.58 -5.10
C ALA A 189 1.04 -5.00 -3.64
N ASN A 190 1.87 -4.23 -2.93
CA ASN A 190 2.13 -4.37 -1.50
C ASN A 190 1.03 -3.77 -0.61
N LYS A 191 -0.19 -3.58 -1.17
CA LYS A 191 -1.38 -3.10 -0.44
C LYS A 191 -1.19 -1.70 0.18
N LYS A 192 -0.40 -0.84 -0.45
CA LYS A 192 -0.10 0.52 0.01
C LYS A 192 -0.55 1.53 -1.06
N PRO A 193 -1.39 2.54 -0.75
CA PRO A 193 -1.81 3.56 -1.72
C PRO A 193 -0.65 4.47 -2.12
N VAL A 194 -0.75 5.10 -3.29
CA VAL A 194 0.25 6.06 -3.78
C VAL A 194 -0.42 7.39 -4.07
N ILE A 195 0.21 8.50 -3.70
CA ILE A 195 -0.23 9.82 -4.14
C ILE A 195 0.67 10.26 -5.29
N ILE A 196 0.09 10.71 -6.40
CA ILE A 196 0.84 11.32 -7.50
C ILE A 196 0.46 12.77 -7.71
N SER A 197 1.42 13.57 -8.21
CA SER A 197 1.24 14.96 -8.56
C SER A 197 1.45 15.17 -10.07
N GLY A 198 0.59 15.98 -10.69
CA GLY A 198 0.66 16.20 -12.13
C GLY A 198 -0.03 17.48 -12.63
N ARG A 199 0.08 17.72 -13.95
CA ARG A 199 -0.46 18.88 -14.65
C ARG A 199 -1.94 18.72 -15.01
N PHE A 200 -2.79 18.33 -14.07
CA PHE A 200 -4.24 18.20 -14.26
C PHE A 200 -4.93 19.58 -14.24
N THR A 201 -4.37 20.53 -13.47
CA THR A 201 -4.78 21.93 -13.43
C THR A 201 -3.57 22.83 -13.69
N PRO A 202 -3.75 24.12 -14.09
CA PRO A 202 -2.63 25.05 -14.32
C PRO A 202 -1.63 25.16 -13.16
N PRO A 203 -2.06 25.25 -11.87
CA PRO A 203 -1.12 25.27 -10.75
C PRO A 203 -0.60 23.87 -10.35
N GLY A 204 -1.11 22.80 -10.99
CA GLY A 204 -0.87 21.42 -10.58
C GLY A 204 -2.01 20.86 -9.72
N HIS A 205 -2.06 19.53 -9.64
CA HIS A 205 -3.04 18.81 -8.82
C HIS A 205 -2.47 17.48 -8.36
N ILE A 206 -3.01 16.94 -7.29
CA ILE A 206 -2.55 15.73 -6.64
C ILE A 206 -3.75 14.80 -6.42
N ILE A 207 -3.56 13.51 -6.70
CA ILE A 207 -4.58 12.46 -6.66
C ILE A 207 -4.04 11.20 -5.99
N VAL A 208 -4.93 10.34 -5.50
CA VAL A 208 -4.58 9.05 -4.88
C VAL A 208 -4.79 7.92 -5.87
N LEU A 209 -3.75 7.14 -6.12
CA LEU A 209 -3.84 5.86 -6.82
C LEU A 209 -4.15 4.77 -5.79
N ARG A 210 -5.19 4.01 -6.03
CA ARG A 210 -5.69 2.94 -5.16
C ARG A 210 -5.66 1.56 -5.80
N GLY A 211 -5.11 1.45 -7.00
CA GLY A 211 -5.00 0.19 -7.72
C GLY A 211 -4.67 0.39 -9.19
N TYR A 212 -4.52 -0.71 -9.90
CA TYR A 212 -4.26 -0.73 -11.33
C TYR A 212 -4.82 -1.99 -11.98
N ASP A 213 -4.95 -1.96 -13.30
CA ASP A 213 -5.19 -3.11 -14.16
C ASP A 213 -4.40 -2.98 -15.47
N GLU A 214 -4.74 -3.74 -16.49
CA GLU A 214 -4.08 -3.71 -17.81
C GLU A 214 -4.25 -2.38 -18.57
N LYS A 215 -5.28 -1.58 -18.25
CA LYS A 215 -5.67 -0.37 -18.99
C LYS A 215 -5.26 0.93 -18.30
N GLY A 216 -5.10 0.92 -16.96
CA GLY A 216 -4.81 2.14 -16.21
C GLY A 216 -4.75 1.95 -14.71
N PHE A 217 -4.93 3.07 -14.00
CA PHE A 217 -5.00 3.10 -12.55
C PHE A 217 -6.40 3.44 -12.06
N TRP A 218 -6.79 2.81 -10.97
CA TRP A 218 -7.95 3.20 -10.16
C TRP A 218 -7.55 4.35 -9.26
N VAL A 219 -8.37 5.41 -9.26
CA VAL A 219 -8.02 6.72 -8.69
C VAL A 219 -9.13 7.22 -7.78
N ASN A 220 -8.75 7.83 -6.67
CA ASN A 220 -9.58 8.77 -5.93
C ASN A 220 -9.05 10.19 -6.18
N ASP A 221 -9.85 11.02 -6.86
CA ASP A 221 -9.52 12.39 -7.19
C ASP A 221 -10.34 13.35 -6.32
N PRO A 222 -9.73 14.11 -5.39
CA PRO A 222 -10.48 14.93 -4.44
C PRO A 222 -11.25 16.08 -5.09
N TYR A 223 -10.97 16.43 -6.37
CA TYR A 223 -11.58 17.58 -7.04
C TYR A 223 -12.73 17.20 -7.99
N GLY A 224 -13.08 15.93 -8.11
CA GLY A 224 -14.06 15.40 -9.04
C GLY A 224 -13.43 14.64 -10.18
N GLU A 225 -14.08 14.54 -11.35
CA GLU A 225 -13.59 13.77 -12.49
C GLU A 225 -12.89 14.66 -13.53
N PHE A 226 -11.68 14.27 -13.97
CA PHE A 226 -10.93 14.97 -14.98
C PHE A 226 -11.26 14.48 -16.39
N PHE A 227 -11.62 15.44 -17.27
CA PHE A 227 -11.83 15.23 -18.70
C PHE A 227 -10.83 16.08 -19.52
N HIS A 228 -10.73 15.82 -20.82
CA HIS A 228 -9.92 16.66 -21.73
C HIS A 228 -10.35 18.13 -21.73
N SER A 229 -11.62 18.39 -21.50
CA SER A 229 -12.21 19.72 -21.38
C SER A 229 -12.00 20.39 -20.01
N GLY A 230 -11.42 19.68 -19.07
CA GLY A 230 -11.20 20.14 -17.68
C GLY A 230 -11.95 19.30 -16.66
N TYR A 231 -11.98 19.76 -15.41
CA TYR A 231 -12.68 19.07 -14.33
C TYR A 231 -14.20 19.23 -14.38
N ARG A 232 -14.90 18.15 -14.07
CA ARG A 232 -16.31 18.12 -13.68
C ARG A 232 -16.37 17.94 -12.16
N THR A 233 -16.45 19.08 -11.47
CA THR A 233 -16.49 19.13 -9.99
C THR A 233 -17.87 18.77 -9.43
N ASP A 234 -18.86 18.67 -10.29
CA ASP A 234 -20.21 18.17 -9.99
C ASP A 234 -20.32 16.64 -10.04
N LEU A 235 -19.27 15.95 -10.52
CA LEU A 235 -19.17 14.50 -10.49
C LEU A 235 -18.27 14.05 -9.33
N THR A 236 -18.57 12.86 -8.79
CA THR A 236 -17.70 12.26 -7.77
C THR A 236 -16.34 11.94 -8.36
N GLY A 237 -15.28 12.19 -7.59
CA GLY A 237 -13.94 11.72 -7.90
C GLY A 237 -13.60 10.35 -7.32
N GLU A 238 -14.60 9.64 -6.79
CA GLU A 238 -14.43 8.34 -6.16
C GLU A 238 -14.28 7.23 -7.21
N ASN A 239 -13.29 6.36 -7.01
CA ASN A 239 -13.12 5.11 -7.77
C ASN A 239 -13.11 5.30 -9.29
N LEU A 240 -12.49 6.36 -9.78
CA LEU A 240 -12.33 6.65 -11.21
C LEU A 240 -11.27 5.72 -11.81
N HIS A 241 -11.37 5.51 -13.13
CA HIS A 241 -10.36 4.77 -13.89
C HIS A 241 -9.66 5.70 -14.89
N TYR A 242 -8.42 6.08 -14.59
CA TYR A 242 -7.59 6.91 -15.46
C TYR A 242 -6.59 6.06 -16.25
N SER A 243 -6.63 6.17 -17.58
CA SER A 243 -5.75 5.40 -18.45
C SER A 243 -4.26 5.74 -18.22
N TYR A 244 -3.38 4.77 -18.47
CA TYR A 244 -1.92 5.02 -18.47
C TYR A 244 -1.53 6.20 -19.35
N LYS A 245 -2.13 6.32 -20.54
CA LYS A 245 -1.88 7.42 -21.46
C LYS A 245 -2.19 8.78 -20.83
N LEU A 246 -3.33 8.90 -20.14
CA LEU A 246 -3.72 10.13 -19.46
C LEU A 246 -2.70 10.47 -18.36
N LEU A 247 -2.44 9.56 -17.43
CA LEU A 247 -1.56 9.84 -16.29
C LEU A 247 -0.12 10.15 -16.74
N LYS A 248 0.42 9.39 -17.69
CA LYS A 248 1.73 9.65 -18.28
C LYS A 248 1.80 11.04 -18.94
N SER A 249 0.73 11.49 -19.60
CA SER A 249 0.68 12.82 -20.23
C SER A 249 0.63 13.97 -19.23
N LYS A 250 0.20 13.71 -17.97
CA LYS A 250 0.09 14.72 -16.90
C LYS A 250 1.32 14.79 -16.00
N SER A 251 2.23 13.85 -16.10
CA SER A 251 3.45 13.81 -15.26
C SER A 251 4.34 15.06 -15.47
N TYR A 252 5.00 15.49 -14.38
CA TYR A 252 6.04 16.52 -14.42
C TYR A 252 7.39 15.99 -14.93
N SER A 253 7.64 14.67 -14.83
CA SER A 253 8.94 14.03 -15.11
C SER A 253 8.96 13.24 -16.42
N GLY A 254 8.06 13.59 -17.36
CA GLY A 254 7.93 12.88 -18.63
C GLY A 254 7.04 11.63 -18.51
N SER A 255 6.92 10.88 -19.62
CA SER A 255 5.97 9.76 -19.70
C SER A 255 6.34 8.54 -18.84
N GLU A 256 7.62 8.35 -18.54
CA GLU A 256 8.11 7.12 -17.89
C GLU A 256 8.26 7.26 -16.37
N LYS A 257 8.17 8.47 -15.85
CA LYS A 257 8.34 8.79 -14.44
C LYS A 257 7.24 9.72 -13.95
N THR A 258 7.06 9.82 -12.64
CA THR A 258 6.08 10.72 -12.01
C THR A 258 6.56 11.22 -10.66
N TRP A 259 5.98 12.32 -10.18
CA TRP A 259 6.14 12.76 -8.79
C TRP A 259 5.19 11.94 -7.92
N ALA A 260 5.74 11.22 -6.95
CA ALA A 260 4.95 10.31 -6.12
C ALA A 260 5.35 10.33 -4.66
N HIS A 261 4.34 10.19 -3.78
CA HIS A 261 4.50 9.85 -2.38
C HIS A 261 4.16 8.37 -2.18
N PHE A 262 4.97 7.71 -1.37
CA PHE A 262 4.86 6.30 -1.01
C PHE A 262 4.64 6.16 0.50
N PRO A 263 3.39 6.37 0.98
CA PRO A 263 3.07 6.25 2.40
C PRO A 263 3.01 4.79 2.83
N GLU A 264 3.55 4.51 4.01
CA GLU A 264 3.65 3.18 4.59
C GLU A 264 3.47 3.23 6.11
N LYS A 265 2.57 2.41 6.63
CA LYS A 265 2.45 2.20 8.08
C LYS A 265 3.34 1.02 8.46
N ARG A 266 4.30 1.27 9.34
CA ARG A 266 5.23 0.28 9.88
C ARG A 266 4.74 -0.23 11.22
#